data_da024e891d39bd747455dd2c8c890693
#
_entry.id   da024e891d39bd747455dd2c8c890693
#
_cell.length_a   1.000
_cell.length_b   1.000
_cell.length_c   1.000
_cell.angle_alpha   90.00
_cell.angle_beta   90.00
_cell.angle_gamma   90.00
#
_symmetry.space_group_name_H-M   'P 1'
#
loop_
_entity.id
_entity.type
_entity.pdbx_description
1 polymer ?
#
loop_
_entity_poly.entity_id
_entity_poly.type
_entity_poly.pdbx_seq_one_letter_code
_entity_poly.pdbx_strand_id
1 'polypeptide(L)'
;MDEYAKIILQIDEKNFDEHMKIASFYEGKSQWGKAAKHYEKCEQYSKALKLYIQDGDGRIPDMIEMVAKVKIDALTHELVDYLMGETDGVPKEPQHTFRLYKETGQVGQAVKIAVSIAQQEQELGNYKYAHDIMLDTFKDIRNCKLRIPFELNNKLMLIHSYMLGKKLVKLGNHLGAARLLIRVCQNIS
;
A
#
# COMPACT_ATOMS: atom_id res chain seq x y z
N MET A 1 23.74 -24.50 -8.84
CA MET A 1 23.58 -23.31 -7.96
C MET A 1 22.12 -23.03 -7.57
N ASP A 2 21.14 -23.12 -8.48
CA ASP A 2 19.74 -22.85 -8.13
C ASP A 2 19.14 -23.84 -7.11
N GLU A 3 19.48 -25.12 -7.22
CA GLU A 3 19.07 -26.12 -6.22
C GLU A 3 19.77 -25.92 -4.87
N TYR A 4 21.07 -25.61 -4.88
CA TYR A 4 21.84 -25.29 -3.68
C TYR A 4 21.29 -24.05 -2.97
N ALA A 5 20.99 -22.98 -3.73
CA ALA A 5 20.41 -21.78 -3.19
C ALA A 5 19.03 -22.02 -2.55
N LYS A 6 18.19 -22.86 -3.16
CA LYS A 6 16.89 -23.27 -2.58
C LYS A 6 17.05 -24.05 -1.28
N ILE A 7 18.03 -24.93 -1.22
CA ILE A 7 18.32 -25.73 -0.02
C ILE A 7 18.79 -24.81 1.12
N ILE A 8 19.70 -23.88 0.84
CA ILE A 8 20.18 -22.90 1.83
C ILE A 8 19.05 -22.00 2.34
N LEU A 9 18.15 -21.53 1.46
CA LEU A 9 16.98 -20.75 1.87
C LEU A 9 16.03 -21.52 2.80
N GLN A 10 16.03 -22.85 2.74
CA GLN A 10 15.14 -23.70 3.56
C GLN A 10 15.77 -24.17 4.86
N ILE A 11 17.10 -24.38 4.90
CA ILE A 11 17.76 -25.08 6.00
C ILE A 11 18.46 -24.13 6.98
N ASP A 12 19.03 -23.02 6.53
CA ASP A 12 19.90 -22.20 7.37
C ASP A 12 19.67 -20.68 7.18
N GLU A 13 18.72 -20.14 7.96
CA GLU A 13 18.43 -18.69 7.94
C GLU A 13 19.60 -17.84 8.48
N LYS A 14 20.62 -18.43 9.06
CA LYS A 14 21.71 -17.71 9.77
C LYS A 14 23.08 -17.84 9.11
N ASN A 15 23.20 -18.52 7.98
CA ASN A 15 24.50 -18.62 7.31
C ASN A 15 24.74 -17.42 6.36
N PHE A 16 25.05 -16.25 6.99
CA PHE A 16 25.28 -15.00 6.26
C PHE A 16 26.34 -15.10 5.17
N ASP A 17 27.42 -15.86 5.41
CA ASP A 17 28.52 -15.98 4.45
C ASP A 17 28.11 -16.73 3.17
N GLU A 18 27.30 -17.75 3.31
CA GLU A 18 26.76 -18.48 2.15
C GLU A 18 25.72 -17.69 1.39
N HIS A 19 24.81 -17.04 2.10
CA HIS A 19 23.84 -16.14 1.48
C HIS A 19 24.55 -15.00 0.70
N MET A 20 25.62 -14.44 1.25
CA MET A 20 26.41 -13.40 0.61
C MET A 20 27.05 -13.91 -0.70
N LYS A 21 27.66 -15.09 -0.68
CA LYS A 21 28.27 -15.70 -1.88
C LYS A 21 27.22 -15.98 -2.97
N ILE A 22 26.07 -16.52 -2.57
CA ILE A 22 24.94 -16.78 -3.50
C ILE A 22 24.39 -15.48 -4.07
N ALA A 23 24.23 -14.45 -3.23
CA ALA A 23 23.77 -13.12 -3.67
C ALA A 23 24.70 -12.53 -4.72
N SER A 24 26.02 -12.53 -4.45
CA SER A 24 27.04 -12.05 -5.40
C SER A 24 27.04 -12.84 -6.72
N PHE A 25 26.82 -14.15 -6.64
CA PHE A 25 26.72 -15.01 -7.85
C PHE A 25 25.50 -14.62 -8.72
N TYR A 26 24.32 -14.42 -8.10
CA TYR A 26 23.13 -13.99 -8.84
C TYR A 26 23.24 -12.55 -9.37
N GLU A 27 23.86 -11.67 -8.60
CA GLU A 27 24.18 -10.30 -9.02
C GLU A 27 25.04 -10.31 -10.29
N GLY A 28 26.11 -11.12 -10.32
CA GLY A 28 26.96 -11.29 -11.50
C GLY A 28 26.24 -11.90 -12.72
N LYS A 29 25.10 -12.56 -12.52
CA LYS A 29 24.23 -13.08 -13.59
C LYS A 29 23.06 -12.15 -13.94
N SER A 30 23.03 -10.95 -13.41
CA SER A 30 21.92 -9.98 -13.58
C SER A 30 20.54 -10.54 -13.16
N GLN A 31 20.52 -11.50 -12.23
CA GLN A 31 19.29 -12.05 -11.64
C GLN A 31 18.97 -11.30 -10.35
N TRP A 32 18.57 -10.01 -10.51
CA TRP A 32 18.47 -9.02 -9.44
C TRP A 32 17.53 -9.43 -8.32
N GLY A 33 16.33 -9.92 -8.65
CA GLY A 33 15.36 -10.33 -7.65
C GLY A 33 15.78 -11.54 -6.82
N LYS A 34 16.58 -12.48 -7.39
CA LYS A 34 17.16 -13.59 -6.61
C LYS A 34 18.28 -13.11 -5.70
N ALA A 35 19.16 -12.24 -6.23
CA ALA A 35 20.24 -11.63 -5.45
C ALA A 35 19.67 -10.84 -4.25
N ALA A 36 18.63 -10.03 -4.48
CA ALA A 36 17.97 -9.24 -3.46
C ALA A 36 17.45 -10.09 -2.29
N LYS A 37 16.79 -11.23 -2.57
CA LYS A 37 16.31 -12.16 -1.52
C LYS A 37 17.43 -12.67 -0.62
N HIS A 38 18.60 -12.97 -1.18
CA HIS A 38 19.75 -13.41 -0.39
C HIS A 38 20.38 -12.24 0.38
N TYR A 39 20.44 -11.02 -0.18
CA TYR A 39 20.88 -9.85 0.56
C TYR A 39 19.94 -9.46 1.69
N GLU A 40 18.62 -9.65 1.52
CA GLU A 40 17.64 -9.49 2.59
C GLU A 40 17.95 -10.43 3.78
N LYS A 41 18.29 -11.71 3.51
CA LYS A 41 18.70 -12.66 4.54
C LYS A 41 20.02 -12.31 5.23
N CYS A 42 20.88 -11.55 4.55
CA CYS A 42 22.10 -10.99 5.12
C CYS A 42 21.91 -9.64 5.82
N GLU A 43 20.65 -9.22 6.05
CA GLU A 43 20.31 -7.92 6.64
C GLU A 43 20.85 -6.70 5.87
N GLN A 44 21.26 -6.90 4.60
CA GLN A 44 21.70 -5.83 3.71
C GLN A 44 20.52 -5.20 2.97
N TYR A 45 19.57 -4.65 3.71
CA TYR A 45 18.28 -4.20 3.20
C TYR A 45 18.38 -3.08 2.16
N SER A 46 19.28 -2.11 2.35
CA SER A 46 19.48 -1.02 1.36
C SER A 46 19.97 -1.56 0.01
N LYS A 47 20.86 -2.56 0.03
CA LYS A 47 21.34 -3.19 -1.20
C LYS A 47 20.23 -4.05 -1.83
N ALA A 48 19.50 -4.80 -1.00
CA ALA A 48 18.37 -5.61 -1.45
C ALA A 48 17.29 -4.74 -2.12
N LEU A 49 16.93 -3.59 -1.53
CA LEU A 49 15.95 -2.67 -2.08
C LEU A 49 16.38 -2.14 -3.47
N LYS A 50 17.63 -1.71 -3.61
CA LYS A 50 18.17 -1.24 -4.91
C LYS A 50 18.13 -2.32 -5.99
N LEU A 51 18.42 -3.57 -5.63
CA LEU A 51 18.35 -4.69 -6.57
C LEU A 51 16.92 -5.06 -6.93
N TYR A 52 15.97 -4.97 -6.00
CA TYR A 52 14.54 -5.12 -6.31
C TYR A 52 14.04 -4.03 -7.26
N ILE A 53 14.43 -2.77 -7.02
CA ILE A 53 14.11 -1.65 -7.92
C ILE A 53 14.68 -1.92 -9.32
N GLN A 54 15.89 -2.45 -9.40
CA GLN A 54 16.54 -2.79 -10.67
C GLN A 54 15.87 -3.98 -11.40
N ASP A 55 15.27 -4.91 -10.66
CA ASP A 55 14.48 -6.05 -11.21
C ASP A 55 13.13 -5.59 -11.79
N GLY A 56 12.63 -4.43 -11.33
CA GLY A 56 11.45 -3.74 -11.86
C GLY A 56 10.17 -3.89 -11.03
N ASP A 57 9.07 -3.35 -11.57
CA ASP A 57 7.79 -3.17 -10.88
C ASP A 57 7.15 -4.47 -10.37
N GLY A 58 7.45 -5.61 -11.00
CA GLY A 58 6.98 -6.92 -10.55
C GLY A 58 7.45 -7.31 -9.13
N ARG A 59 8.42 -6.57 -8.55
CA ARG A 59 8.97 -6.77 -7.22
C ARG A 59 8.41 -5.82 -6.16
N ILE A 60 7.52 -4.92 -6.52
CA ILE A 60 6.91 -3.98 -5.56
C ILE A 60 6.32 -4.70 -4.32
N PRO A 61 5.58 -5.82 -4.45
CA PRO A 61 5.09 -6.54 -3.27
C PRO A 61 6.21 -7.03 -2.35
N ASP A 62 7.31 -7.57 -2.91
CA ASP A 62 8.47 -8.05 -2.16
C ASP A 62 9.17 -6.89 -1.42
N MET A 63 9.30 -5.71 -2.08
CA MET A 63 9.86 -4.49 -1.49
C MET A 63 9.04 -4.00 -0.31
N ILE A 64 7.72 -3.93 -0.45
CA ILE A 64 6.80 -3.49 0.61
C ILE A 64 6.88 -4.42 1.81
N GLU A 65 6.85 -5.74 1.58
CA GLU A 65 6.95 -6.73 2.66
C GLU A 65 8.29 -6.61 3.43
N MET A 66 9.41 -6.48 2.72
CA MET A 66 10.72 -6.29 3.32
C MET A 66 10.76 -5.01 4.17
N VAL A 67 10.36 -3.87 3.61
CA VAL A 67 10.40 -2.57 4.31
C VAL A 67 9.47 -2.55 5.52
N ALA A 68 8.28 -3.14 5.39
CA ALA A 68 7.31 -3.25 6.49
C ALA A 68 7.83 -4.13 7.64
N LYS A 69 8.58 -5.19 7.33
CA LYS A 69 9.19 -6.08 8.32
C LYS A 69 10.33 -5.40 9.08
N VAL A 70 11.16 -4.66 8.38
CA VAL A 70 12.37 -4.05 8.93
C VAL A 70 12.08 -2.73 9.65
N LYS A 71 11.10 -1.95 9.17
CA LYS A 71 10.63 -0.68 9.74
C LYS A 71 11.73 0.37 9.90
N ILE A 72 12.62 0.50 8.93
CA ILE A 72 13.62 1.54 8.86
C ILE A 72 13.08 2.70 8.03
N ASP A 73 13.00 3.89 8.61
CA ASP A 73 12.42 5.08 7.96
C ASP A 73 13.15 5.46 6.66
N ALA A 74 14.47 5.34 6.62
CA ALA A 74 15.25 5.62 5.42
C ALA A 74 14.86 4.72 4.22
N LEU A 75 14.63 3.42 4.47
CA LEU A 75 14.16 2.49 3.43
C LEU A 75 12.71 2.79 3.00
N THR A 76 11.89 3.21 3.95
CA THR A 76 10.51 3.63 3.65
C THR A 76 10.51 4.85 2.72
N HIS A 77 11.34 5.86 2.98
CA HIS A 77 11.46 7.03 2.12
C HIS A 77 12.01 6.65 0.73
N GLU A 78 13.08 5.86 0.66
CA GLU A 78 13.66 5.41 -0.62
C GLU A 78 12.61 4.65 -1.48
N LEU A 79 11.78 3.80 -0.84
CA LEU A 79 10.71 3.10 -1.55
C LEU A 79 9.57 4.04 -1.96
N VAL A 80 9.20 5.03 -1.12
CA VAL A 80 8.20 6.05 -1.48
C VAL A 80 8.66 6.86 -2.67
N ASP A 81 9.91 7.32 -2.70
CA ASP A 81 10.49 8.08 -3.83
C ASP A 81 10.43 7.27 -5.13
N TYR A 82 10.69 5.96 -5.06
CA TYR A 82 10.51 5.07 -6.20
C TYR A 82 9.05 4.96 -6.63
N LEU A 83 8.12 4.74 -5.68
CA LEU A 83 6.69 4.61 -5.98
C LEU A 83 6.07 5.91 -6.52
N MET A 84 6.59 7.06 -6.10
CA MET A 84 6.15 8.37 -6.60
C MET A 84 6.78 8.71 -7.97
N GLY A 85 7.72 7.90 -8.45
CA GLY A 85 8.40 8.11 -9.72
C GLY A 85 9.54 9.11 -9.67
N GLU A 86 10.04 9.47 -8.49
CA GLU A 86 11.17 10.39 -8.35
C GLU A 86 12.50 9.73 -8.80
N THR A 87 12.57 8.41 -8.75
CA THR A 87 13.77 7.63 -9.09
C THR A 87 13.86 7.30 -10.58
N ASP A 88 12.75 6.93 -11.22
CA ASP A 88 12.71 6.46 -12.63
C ASP A 88 11.82 7.32 -13.53
N GLY A 89 11.20 8.37 -12.99
CA GLY A 89 10.31 9.27 -13.72
C GLY A 89 8.91 8.70 -13.99
N VAL A 90 8.60 7.48 -13.48
CA VAL A 90 7.34 6.79 -13.74
C VAL A 90 6.60 6.52 -12.42
N PRO A 91 5.59 7.33 -12.07
CA PRO A 91 4.80 7.10 -10.86
C PRO A 91 4.06 5.76 -10.95
N LYS A 92 4.11 5.00 -9.86
CA LYS A 92 3.43 3.71 -9.75
C LYS A 92 1.99 3.92 -9.23
N GLU A 93 1.21 2.84 -9.24
CA GLU A 93 -0.17 2.91 -8.74
C GLU A 93 -0.22 3.37 -7.28
N PRO A 94 -1.05 4.37 -6.91
CA PRO A 94 -1.15 4.89 -5.55
C PRO A 94 -1.50 3.83 -4.49
N GLN A 95 -2.09 2.70 -4.93
CA GLN A 95 -2.42 1.56 -4.08
C GLN A 95 -1.18 0.94 -3.42
N HIS A 96 -0.02 0.94 -4.11
CA HIS A 96 1.24 0.44 -3.55
C HIS A 96 1.74 1.34 -2.41
N THR A 97 1.68 2.64 -2.59
CA THR A 97 2.03 3.62 -1.56
C THR A 97 1.08 3.54 -0.36
N PHE A 98 -0.22 3.38 -0.62
CA PHE A 98 -1.21 3.14 0.43
C PHE A 98 -0.89 1.89 1.25
N ARG A 99 -0.61 0.77 0.56
CA ARG A 99 -0.25 -0.50 1.21
C ARG A 99 1.02 -0.37 2.04
N LEU A 100 2.07 0.28 1.51
CA LEU A 100 3.31 0.53 2.23
C LEU A 100 3.07 1.28 3.55
N TYR A 101 2.34 2.41 3.52
CA TYR A 101 2.05 3.18 4.72
C TYR A 101 1.17 2.42 5.72
N LYS A 102 0.26 1.58 5.23
CA LYS A 102 -0.57 0.72 6.08
C LYS A 102 0.28 -0.34 6.81
N GLU A 103 1.15 -1.04 6.10
CA GLU A 103 1.99 -2.11 6.65
C GLU A 103 3.11 -1.57 7.55
N THR A 104 3.65 -0.37 7.27
CA THR A 104 4.63 0.31 8.15
C THR A 104 3.99 0.98 9.37
N GLY A 105 2.65 1.03 9.43
CA GLY A 105 1.91 1.65 10.53
C GLY A 105 1.87 3.18 10.49
N GLN A 106 2.23 3.80 9.36
CA GLN A 106 2.17 5.25 9.15
C GLN A 106 0.74 5.69 8.78
N VAL A 107 -0.19 5.52 9.72
CA VAL A 107 -1.63 5.68 9.50
C VAL A 107 -2.00 7.05 8.95
N GLY A 108 -1.33 8.13 9.41
CA GLY A 108 -1.60 9.48 8.93
C GLY A 108 -1.35 9.67 7.43
N GLN A 109 -0.28 9.06 6.91
CA GLN A 109 0.03 9.09 5.48
C GLN A 109 -0.90 8.16 4.69
N ALA A 110 -1.17 6.96 5.22
CA ALA A 110 -2.12 6.04 4.62
C ALA A 110 -3.50 6.67 4.39
N VAL A 111 -4.00 7.48 5.35
CA VAL A 111 -5.27 8.22 5.21
C VAL A 111 -5.25 9.19 4.05
N LYS A 112 -4.18 9.99 3.91
CA LYS A 112 -4.07 10.97 2.81
C LYS A 112 -4.13 10.27 1.45
N ILE A 113 -3.38 9.18 1.30
CA ILE A 113 -3.38 8.40 0.06
C ILE A 113 -4.75 7.73 -0.19
N ALA A 114 -5.37 7.14 0.84
CA ALA A 114 -6.70 6.54 0.71
C ALA A 114 -7.75 7.55 0.24
N VAL A 115 -7.71 8.77 0.78
CA VAL A 115 -8.61 9.86 0.38
C VAL A 115 -8.35 10.27 -1.08
N SER A 116 -7.09 10.37 -1.50
CA SER A 116 -6.72 10.70 -2.89
C SER A 116 -7.20 9.61 -3.86
N ILE A 117 -6.95 8.33 -3.55
CA ILE A 117 -7.44 7.20 -4.36
C ILE A 117 -8.96 7.25 -4.46
N ALA A 118 -9.64 7.44 -3.32
CA ALA A 118 -11.10 7.48 -3.30
C ALA A 118 -11.67 8.62 -4.14
N GLN A 119 -11.00 9.78 -4.22
CA GLN A 119 -11.40 10.88 -5.09
C GLN A 119 -11.26 10.51 -6.57
N GLN A 120 -10.13 9.97 -6.98
CA GLN A 120 -9.92 9.50 -8.36
C GLN A 120 -10.96 8.45 -8.77
N GLU A 121 -11.24 7.50 -7.88
CA GLU A 121 -12.22 6.44 -8.16
C GLU A 121 -13.66 6.98 -8.25
N GLN A 122 -13.99 8.02 -7.47
CA GLN A 122 -15.28 8.71 -7.60
C GLN A 122 -15.42 9.43 -8.94
N GLU A 123 -14.36 10.09 -9.43
CA GLU A 123 -14.33 10.74 -10.76
C GLU A 123 -14.51 9.71 -11.88
N LEU A 124 -13.96 8.51 -11.71
CA LEU A 124 -14.15 7.38 -12.64
C LEU A 124 -15.51 6.68 -12.49
N GLY A 125 -16.33 7.07 -11.49
CA GLY A 125 -17.63 6.46 -11.23
C GLY A 125 -17.58 5.18 -10.37
N ASN A 126 -16.42 4.79 -9.88
CA ASN A 126 -16.19 3.58 -9.07
C ASN A 126 -16.52 3.80 -7.59
N TYR A 127 -17.71 4.32 -7.29
CA TYR A 127 -18.12 4.70 -5.93
C TYR A 127 -18.02 3.56 -4.90
N LYS A 128 -18.24 2.31 -5.32
CA LYS A 128 -18.13 1.17 -4.40
C LYS A 128 -16.70 0.98 -3.94
N TYR A 129 -15.74 0.99 -4.85
CA TYR A 129 -14.32 0.83 -4.51
C TYR A 129 -13.80 2.01 -3.66
N ALA A 130 -14.16 3.24 -4.03
CA ALA A 130 -13.86 4.43 -3.24
C ALA A 130 -14.42 4.34 -1.81
N HIS A 131 -15.64 3.84 -1.65
CA HIS A 131 -16.24 3.62 -0.32
C HIS A 131 -15.49 2.55 0.47
N ASP A 132 -15.18 1.41 -0.16
CA ASP A 132 -14.57 0.25 0.51
C ASP A 132 -13.16 0.60 1.02
N ILE A 133 -12.34 1.30 0.23
CA ILE A 133 -10.99 1.72 0.67
C ILE A 133 -11.05 2.71 1.84
N MET A 134 -11.97 3.67 1.82
CA MET A 134 -12.14 4.61 2.94
C MET A 134 -12.69 3.92 4.19
N LEU A 135 -13.62 2.97 4.04
CA LEU A 135 -14.19 2.22 5.15
C LEU A 135 -13.15 1.32 5.83
N ASP A 136 -12.31 0.65 5.05
CA ASP A 136 -11.25 -0.19 5.59
C ASP A 136 -10.19 0.65 6.31
N THR A 137 -9.80 1.78 5.73
CA THR A 137 -8.92 2.75 6.41
C THR A 137 -9.52 3.25 7.72
N PHE A 138 -10.81 3.57 7.74
CA PHE A 138 -11.53 3.98 8.95
C PHE A 138 -11.51 2.89 10.04
N LYS A 139 -11.74 1.63 9.65
CA LYS A 139 -11.67 0.48 10.59
C LYS A 139 -10.27 0.31 11.17
N ASP A 140 -9.23 0.41 10.33
CA ASP A 140 -7.83 0.28 10.77
C ASP A 140 -7.46 1.36 11.80
N ILE A 141 -7.83 2.63 11.56
CA ILE A 141 -7.62 3.73 12.50
C ILE A 141 -8.33 3.45 13.83
N ARG A 142 -9.58 2.98 13.75
CA ARG A 142 -10.39 2.65 14.94
C ARG A 142 -9.78 1.50 15.74
N ASN A 143 -9.27 0.47 15.06
CA ASN A 143 -8.60 -0.68 15.69
C ASN A 143 -7.32 -0.25 16.40
N CYS A 144 -6.56 0.69 15.82
CA CYS A 144 -5.38 1.30 16.43
C CYS A 144 -5.71 2.30 17.55
N LYS A 145 -6.99 2.55 17.84
CA LYS A 145 -7.47 3.54 18.84
C LYS A 145 -6.96 4.96 18.57
N LEU A 146 -6.67 5.29 17.33
CA LEU A 146 -6.24 6.62 16.91
C LEU A 146 -7.45 7.52 16.64
N ARG A 147 -7.22 8.85 16.72
CA ARG A 147 -8.26 9.83 16.37
C ARG A 147 -8.52 9.78 14.86
N ILE A 148 -9.79 9.59 14.49
CA ILE A 148 -10.21 9.58 13.09
C ILE A 148 -10.10 11.00 12.53
N PRO A 149 -9.37 11.22 11.41
CA PRO A 149 -9.31 12.50 10.74
C PRO A 149 -10.69 12.95 10.24
N PHE A 150 -11.02 14.21 10.46
CA PHE A 150 -12.30 14.80 10.06
C PHE A 150 -12.57 14.60 8.56
N GLU A 151 -11.56 14.83 7.73
CA GLU A 151 -11.66 14.69 6.28
C GLU A 151 -12.08 13.28 5.84
N LEU A 152 -11.45 12.24 6.38
CA LEU A 152 -11.82 10.84 6.08
C LEU A 152 -13.25 10.56 6.51
N ASN A 153 -13.62 10.95 7.73
CA ASN A 153 -14.97 10.73 8.25
C ASN A 153 -16.03 11.41 7.40
N ASN A 154 -15.80 12.66 7.01
CA ASN A 154 -16.73 13.45 6.21
C ASN A 154 -16.91 12.87 4.81
N LYS A 155 -15.80 12.54 4.12
CA LYS A 155 -15.84 11.95 2.77
C LYS A 155 -16.47 10.55 2.78
N LEU A 156 -16.16 9.73 3.80
CA LEU A 156 -16.80 8.41 3.96
C LEU A 156 -18.31 8.54 4.19
N MET A 157 -18.74 9.48 5.04
CA MET A 157 -20.16 9.75 5.28
C MET A 157 -20.88 10.17 3.99
N LEU A 158 -20.27 11.03 3.20
CA LEU A 158 -20.85 11.53 1.94
C LEU A 158 -21.04 10.39 0.92
N ILE A 159 -19.99 9.61 0.66
CA ILE A 159 -20.07 8.52 -0.32
C ILE A 159 -21.01 7.41 0.14
N HIS A 160 -21.01 7.09 1.44
CA HIS A 160 -21.95 6.13 2.02
C HIS A 160 -23.39 6.59 1.86
N SER A 161 -23.66 7.85 2.14
CA SER A 161 -25.00 8.45 1.99
C SER A 161 -25.46 8.48 0.54
N TYR A 162 -24.56 8.78 -0.40
CA TYR A 162 -24.85 8.71 -1.83
C TYR A 162 -25.24 7.28 -2.26
N MET A 163 -24.43 6.28 -1.86
CA MET A 163 -24.71 4.89 -2.19
C MET A 163 -26.03 4.39 -1.60
N LEU A 164 -26.32 4.77 -0.35
CA LEU A 164 -27.58 4.43 0.33
C LEU A 164 -28.76 5.13 -0.34
N GLY A 165 -28.64 6.43 -0.66
CA GLY A 165 -29.64 7.18 -1.39
C GLY A 165 -29.98 6.54 -2.75
N LYS A 166 -28.95 6.17 -3.52
CA LYS A 166 -29.10 5.44 -4.79
C LYS A 166 -29.85 4.09 -4.62
N LYS A 167 -29.55 3.37 -3.54
CA LYS A 167 -30.26 2.11 -3.21
C LYS A 167 -31.72 2.37 -2.84
N LEU A 168 -32.00 3.39 -2.03
CA LEU A 168 -33.37 3.75 -1.64
C LEU A 168 -34.23 4.15 -2.85
N VAL A 169 -33.67 4.93 -3.78
CA VAL A 169 -34.34 5.28 -5.05
C VAL A 169 -34.67 4.02 -5.85
N LYS A 170 -33.74 3.09 -5.99
CA LYS A 170 -33.99 1.80 -6.70
C LYS A 170 -35.09 0.94 -6.05
N LEU A 171 -35.26 1.08 -4.73
CA LEU A 171 -36.32 0.39 -3.98
C LEU A 171 -37.66 1.15 -3.95
N GLY A 172 -37.77 2.27 -4.68
CA GLY A 172 -38.99 3.10 -4.71
C GLY A 172 -39.18 3.98 -3.47
N ASN A 173 -38.24 3.97 -2.51
CA ASN A 173 -38.32 4.80 -1.29
C ASN A 173 -37.74 6.21 -1.55
N HIS A 174 -38.40 6.99 -2.38
CA HIS A 174 -37.98 8.33 -2.76
C HIS A 174 -37.97 9.32 -1.59
N LEU A 175 -38.94 9.19 -0.66
CA LEU A 175 -39.01 10.03 0.53
C LEU A 175 -37.84 9.81 1.47
N GLY A 176 -37.46 8.55 1.70
CA GLY A 176 -36.28 8.17 2.48
C GLY A 176 -34.99 8.70 1.85
N ALA A 177 -34.85 8.57 0.53
CA ALA A 177 -33.72 9.08 -0.21
C ALA A 177 -33.60 10.62 -0.09
N ALA A 178 -34.70 11.34 -0.28
CA ALA A 178 -34.73 12.80 -0.17
C ALA A 178 -34.33 13.27 1.24
N ARG A 179 -34.91 12.68 2.29
CA ARG A 179 -34.55 13.00 3.68
C ARG A 179 -33.06 12.77 3.99
N LEU A 180 -32.50 11.67 3.47
CA LEU A 180 -31.07 11.37 3.64
C LEU A 180 -30.21 12.43 2.96
N LEU A 181 -30.50 12.77 1.70
CA LEU A 181 -29.73 13.75 0.93
C LEU A 181 -29.82 15.16 1.54
N ILE A 182 -31.00 15.58 2.04
CA ILE A 182 -31.14 16.85 2.75
C ILE A 182 -30.23 16.92 3.98
N ARG A 183 -30.19 15.85 4.80
CA ARG A 183 -29.30 15.81 5.96
C ARG A 183 -27.84 15.88 5.56
N VAL A 184 -27.45 15.22 4.45
CA VAL A 184 -26.09 15.29 3.93
C VAL A 184 -25.74 16.70 3.53
N CYS A 185 -26.60 17.39 2.76
CA CYS A 185 -26.38 18.78 2.37
C CYS A 185 -26.24 19.72 3.56
N GLN A 186 -27.04 19.52 4.62
CA GLN A 186 -26.97 20.33 5.85
C GLN A 186 -25.68 20.15 6.64
N ASN A 187 -24.98 19.02 6.48
CA ASN A 187 -23.72 18.74 7.18
C ASN A 187 -22.47 19.08 6.37
N ILE A 188 -22.63 19.53 5.10
CA ILE A 188 -21.53 19.97 4.24
C ILE A 188 -21.33 21.49 4.34
N SER A 189 -22.37 22.21 4.76
CA SER A 189 -22.34 23.67 4.98
C SER A 189 -21.60 24.03 6.26
#